data_9f5bad88cfba6b05f53158261adddc55
#
_entry.id   9f5bad88cfba6b05f53158261adddc55
#
_cell.length_a   1.000
_cell.length_b   1.000
_cell.length_c   1.000
_cell.angle_alpha   90.00
_cell.angle_beta   90.00
_cell.angle_gamma   90.00
#
_symmetry.space_group_name_H-M   'P 1'
#
loop_
_entity.id
_entity.type
_entity.pdbx_description
1 polymer ?
#
loop_
_entity_poly.entity_id
_entity_poly.type
_entity_poly.pdbx_seq_one_letter_code
_entity_poly.pdbx_strand_id
1 'polypeptide(L)'
;GKDVSEILLRMREIGDTIKSNDQLLADINQEQDEFLIGLPNLPADSVVGGGKENNEVIRIYGEKPSFDFEPQHHVDLVEHLGIIDYARGAKLAGAGNWIYRGDGARLEWALLNYFIQTHLADGYQMILPPHMLNYECGFTAGQFPKFIGDVYTLGEKEETDEHNFKHFLLPTAETALVNLHRDEILNEVELPFKYFAYTPCYRMEAGSYRAEERGMIRGHQFNKVEMF
;
A
#
# COMPACT_ATOMS: atom_id res chain seq x y z
N GLY A 1 66.23 20.42 14.18
CA GLY A 1 64.83 20.19 13.90
C GLY A 1 64.13 19.67 15.15
N LYS A 2 62.97 20.19 15.50
CA LYS A 2 62.19 19.64 16.62
C LYS A 2 61.77 18.21 16.23
N ASP A 3 61.91 17.26 17.15
CA ASP A 3 61.43 15.91 16.97
C ASP A 3 59.88 15.97 16.98
N VAL A 4 59.27 15.64 15.87
CA VAL A 4 57.79 15.64 15.67
C VAL A 4 57.22 14.23 15.70
N SER A 5 58.02 13.21 16.00
CA SER A 5 57.63 11.81 15.98
C SER A 5 56.49 11.50 16.93
N GLU A 6 56.47 12.07 18.12
CA GLU A 6 55.40 11.92 19.11
C GLU A 6 54.07 12.53 18.63
N ILE A 7 54.17 13.71 17.99
CA ILE A 7 52.98 14.37 17.43
C ILE A 7 52.38 13.52 16.29
N LEU A 8 53.25 12.98 15.41
CA LEU A 8 52.81 12.11 14.30
C LEU A 8 52.17 10.83 14.82
N LEU A 9 52.75 10.22 15.84
CA LEU A 9 52.17 9.04 16.48
C LEU A 9 50.79 9.34 17.05
N ARG A 10 50.66 10.43 17.77
CA ARG A 10 49.38 10.88 18.37
C ARG A 10 48.33 11.21 17.32
N MET A 11 48.71 11.85 16.22
CA MET A 11 47.82 12.12 15.10
C MET A 11 47.31 10.82 14.46
N ARG A 12 48.15 9.81 14.36
CA ARG A 12 47.79 8.49 13.83
C ARG A 12 46.77 7.81 14.79
N GLU A 13 47.03 7.78 16.10
CA GLU A 13 46.15 7.22 17.10
C GLU A 13 44.78 7.91 17.08
N ILE A 14 44.76 9.24 16.97
CA ILE A 14 43.54 10.01 16.83
C ILE A 14 42.78 9.64 15.55
N GLY A 15 43.49 9.54 14.43
CA GLY A 15 42.93 9.14 13.15
C GLY A 15 42.30 7.74 13.19
N ASP A 16 42.97 6.78 13.81
CA ASP A 16 42.47 5.42 13.99
C ASP A 16 41.25 5.39 14.92
N THR A 17 41.25 6.21 15.99
CA THR A 17 40.12 6.36 16.90
C THR A 17 38.89 6.97 16.19
N ILE A 18 39.10 8.02 15.38
CA ILE A 18 38.02 8.64 14.58
C ILE A 18 37.41 7.61 13.64
N LYS A 19 38.26 6.89 12.87
CA LYS A 19 37.76 5.87 11.95
C LYS A 19 36.96 4.76 12.65
N SER A 20 37.43 4.33 13.84
CA SER A 20 36.71 3.32 14.62
C SER A 20 35.36 3.85 15.13
N ASN A 21 35.31 5.12 15.57
CA ASN A 21 34.09 5.76 16.03
C ASN A 21 33.09 6.00 14.88
N ASP A 22 33.57 6.39 13.72
CA ASP A 22 32.75 6.58 12.53
C ASP A 22 32.09 5.26 12.10
N GLN A 23 32.82 4.15 12.13
CA GLN A 23 32.26 2.83 11.86
C GLN A 23 31.21 2.45 12.89
N LEU A 24 31.50 2.61 14.18
CA LEU A 24 30.55 2.32 15.26
C LEU A 24 29.28 3.18 15.14
N LEU A 25 29.43 4.45 14.79
CA LEU A 25 28.29 5.35 14.56
C LEU A 25 27.45 4.90 13.38
N ALA A 26 28.06 4.47 12.29
CA ALA A 26 27.35 3.93 11.12
C ALA A 26 26.56 2.67 11.49
N ASP A 27 27.15 1.74 12.23
CA ASP A 27 26.51 0.51 12.67
C ASP A 27 25.31 0.81 13.59
N ILE A 28 25.47 1.73 14.56
CA ILE A 28 24.39 2.14 15.47
C ILE A 28 23.25 2.83 14.71
N ASN A 29 23.57 3.71 13.78
CA ASN A 29 22.56 4.38 12.96
C ASN A 29 21.77 3.38 12.12
N GLN A 30 22.42 2.40 11.53
CA GLN A 30 21.77 1.33 10.78
C GLN A 30 20.82 0.53 11.68
N GLU A 31 21.25 0.08 12.87
CA GLU A 31 20.40 -0.61 13.83
C GLU A 31 19.19 0.23 14.24
N GLN A 32 19.40 1.52 14.47
CA GLN A 32 18.33 2.46 14.84
C GLN A 32 17.31 2.61 13.71
N ASP A 33 17.76 2.79 12.48
CA ASP A 33 16.89 2.94 11.31
C ASP A 33 16.07 1.67 11.06
N GLU A 34 16.70 0.48 11.13
CA GLU A 34 16.00 -0.80 11.00
C GLU A 34 14.93 -0.99 12.08
N PHE A 35 15.22 -0.58 13.32
CA PHE A 35 14.24 -0.62 14.41
C PHE A 35 13.08 0.36 14.18
N LEU A 36 13.37 1.61 13.81
CA LEU A 36 12.37 2.67 13.64
C LEU A 36 11.42 2.38 12.48
N ILE A 37 11.91 1.83 11.37
CA ILE A 37 11.09 1.44 10.20
C ILE A 37 10.06 0.35 10.58
N GLY A 38 10.39 -0.50 11.54
CA GLY A 38 9.50 -1.56 12.03
C GLY A 38 8.38 -1.08 12.95
N LEU A 39 8.46 0.15 13.48
CA LEU A 39 7.49 0.64 14.45
C LEU A 39 6.18 1.06 13.79
N PRO A 40 5.02 0.79 14.41
CA PRO A 40 3.75 1.35 13.98
C PRO A 40 3.70 2.86 14.25
N ASN A 41 2.89 3.58 13.46
CA ASN A 41 2.62 4.99 13.74
C ASN A 41 1.94 5.18 15.10
N LEU A 42 2.23 6.30 15.73
CA LEU A 42 1.55 6.70 16.97
C LEU A 42 0.08 7.01 16.67
N PRO A 43 -0.87 6.42 17.41
CA PRO A 43 -2.28 6.78 17.26
C PRO A 43 -2.52 8.22 17.75
N ALA A 44 -3.54 8.89 17.22
CA ALA A 44 -3.98 10.17 17.77
C ALA A 44 -4.55 9.99 19.19
N ASP A 45 -4.43 11.02 20.02
CA ASP A 45 -4.87 10.99 21.43
C ASP A 45 -6.37 10.68 21.59
N SER A 46 -7.16 10.93 20.54
CA SER A 46 -8.60 10.62 20.49
C SER A 46 -8.93 9.16 20.22
N VAL A 47 -7.93 8.32 19.89
CA VAL A 47 -8.15 6.90 19.61
C VAL A 47 -8.20 6.11 20.90
N VAL A 48 -9.31 5.39 21.10
CA VAL A 48 -9.50 4.53 22.27
C VAL A 48 -8.57 3.33 22.20
N GLY A 49 -7.83 3.06 23.27
CA GLY A 49 -6.94 1.89 23.35
C GLY A 49 -7.72 0.58 23.51
N GLY A 50 -7.11 -0.52 23.02
CA GLY A 50 -7.66 -1.88 23.13
C GLY A 50 -7.96 -2.51 21.78
N GLY A 51 -8.74 -3.61 21.76
CA GLY A 51 -9.15 -4.30 20.54
C GLY A 51 -10.45 -3.74 19.94
N LYS A 52 -10.98 -4.44 18.93
CA LYS A 52 -12.20 -4.04 18.21
C LYS A 52 -13.45 -3.93 19.09
N GLU A 53 -13.46 -4.56 20.26
CA GLU A 53 -14.52 -4.47 21.25
C GLU A 53 -14.64 -3.06 21.87
N ASN A 54 -13.58 -2.27 21.80
CA ASN A 54 -13.52 -0.89 22.27
C ASN A 54 -13.83 0.15 21.19
N ASN A 55 -14.20 -0.30 19.97
CA ASN A 55 -14.57 0.63 18.90
C ASN A 55 -15.80 1.46 19.30
N GLU A 56 -15.69 2.77 19.14
CA GLU A 56 -16.78 3.71 19.40
C GLU A 56 -17.42 4.18 18.10
N VAL A 57 -18.75 4.26 18.09
CA VAL A 57 -19.50 4.85 16.98
C VAL A 57 -19.48 6.38 17.13
N ILE A 58 -18.62 7.05 16.38
CA ILE A 58 -18.44 8.49 16.45
C ILE A 58 -19.63 9.25 15.84
N ARG A 59 -20.25 8.72 14.78
CA ARG A 59 -21.36 9.35 14.10
C ARG A 59 -22.19 8.34 13.33
N ILE A 60 -23.51 8.52 13.38
CA ILE A 60 -24.47 7.81 12.53
C ILE A 60 -25.08 8.82 11.56
N TYR A 61 -25.17 8.45 10.29
CA TYR A 61 -25.87 9.22 9.26
C TYR A 61 -27.00 8.40 8.66
N GLY A 62 -28.20 8.98 8.63
CA GLY A 62 -29.39 8.31 8.16
C GLY A 62 -29.96 7.28 9.13
N GLU A 63 -30.95 6.57 8.68
CA GLU A 63 -31.62 5.51 9.43
C GLU A 63 -31.36 4.16 8.76
N LYS A 64 -31.23 3.11 9.57
CA LYS A 64 -31.12 1.74 9.03
C LYS A 64 -32.44 1.37 8.38
N PRO A 65 -32.48 1.02 7.08
CA PRO A 65 -33.71 0.62 6.42
C PRO A 65 -34.28 -0.66 7.06
N SER A 66 -35.60 -0.73 7.19
CA SER A 66 -36.31 -1.95 7.51
C SER A 66 -36.89 -2.53 6.22
N PHE A 67 -36.75 -3.84 6.04
CA PHE A 67 -37.33 -4.55 4.91
C PHE A 67 -38.49 -5.41 5.37
N ASP A 68 -39.50 -5.56 4.52
CA ASP A 68 -40.63 -6.46 4.68
C ASP A 68 -40.37 -7.87 4.09
N PHE A 69 -39.11 -8.11 3.68
CA PHE A 69 -38.57 -9.37 3.14
C PHE A 69 -37.29 -9.74 3.81
N GLU A 70 -36.89 -11.03 3.73
CA GLU A 70 -35.59 -11.51 4.21
C GLU A 70 -34.48 -11.11 3.25
N PRO A 71 -33.51 -10.26 3.66
CA PRO A 71 -32.39 -9.86 2.82
C PRO A 71 -31.49 -11.04 2.49
N GLN A 72 -31.16 -11.20 1.21
CA GLN A 72 -30.26 -12.25 0.76
C GLN A 72 -28.79 -11.77 0.82
N HIS A 73 -27.87 -12.70 1.01
CA HIS A 73 -26.46 -12.43 0.94
C HIS A 73 -26.03 -12.08 -0.50
N HIS A 74 -25.04 -11.18 -0.66
CA HIS A 74 -24.63 -10.73 -1.98
C HIS A 74 -24.20 -11.87 -2.92
N VAL A 75 -23.58 -12.94 -2.40
CA VAL A 75 -23.19 -14.11 -3.20
C VAL A 75 -24.41 -14.75 -3.85
N ASP A 76 -25.48 -14.98 -3.06
CA ASP A 76 -26.70 -15.60 -3.54
C ASP A 76 -27.42 -14.70 -4.57
N LEU A 77 -27.41 -13.40 -4.35
CA LEU A 77 -27.98 -12.41 -5.28
C LEU A 77 -27.25 -12.41 -6.62
N VAL A 78 -25.91 -12.32 -6.62
CA VAL A 78 -25.13 -12.21 -7.86
C VAL A 78 -25.09 -13.52 -8.66
N GLU A 79 -25.16 -14.67 -7.97
CA GLU A 79 -25.31 -15.98 -8.60
C GLU A 79 -26.70 -16.13 -9.24
N HIS A 80 -27.77 -15.76 -8.52
CA HIS A 80 -29.12 -15.79 -9.06
C HIS A 80 -29.28 -14.88 -10.29
N LEU A 81 -28.70 -13.70 -10.26
CA LEU A 81 -28.71 -12.74 -11.35
C LEU A 81 -27.73 -13.10 -12.48
N GLY A 82 -26.81 -14.03 -12.26
CA GLY A 82 -25.81 -14.47 -13.24
C GLY A 82 -24.78 -13.38 -13.62
N ILE A 83 -24.57 -12.40 -12.73
CA ILE A 83 -23.71 -11.24 -12.97
C ILE A 83 -22.27 -11.41 -12.46
N ILE A 84 -22.04 -12.39 -11.59
CA ILE A 84 -20.72 -12.82 -11.11
C ILE A 84 -20.56 -14.32 -11.31
N ASP A 85 -19.36 -14.76 -11.73
CA ASP A 85 -19.00 -16.16 -11.91
C ASP A 85 -17.78 -16.51 -11.04
N TYR A 86 -18.04 -17.02 -9.87
CA TYR A 86 -17.00 -17.44 -8.93
C TYR A 86 -16.30 -18.72 -9.38
N ALA A 87 -17.05 -19.68 -9.92
CA ALA A 87 -16.51 -20.99 -10.32
C ALA A 87 -15.46 -20.85 -11.42
N ARG A 88 -15.77 -20.02 -12.45
CA ARG A 88 -14.81 -19.75 -13.51
C ARG A 88 -13.71 -18.82 -13.08
N GLY A 89 -13.95 -17.86 -12.18
CA GLY A 89 -12.92 -17.03 -11.56
C GLY A 89 -11.87 -17.89 -10.85
N ALA A 90 -12.31 -18.78 -9.97
CA ALA A 90 -11.44 -19.73 -9.29
C ALA A 90 -10.71 -20.68 -10.25
N LYS A 91 -11.34 -21.10 -11.34
CA LYS A 91 -10.68 -21.92 -12.39
C LYS A 91 -9.54 -21.18 -13.08
N LEU A 92 -9.66 -19.88 -13.28
CA LEU A 92 -8.64 -19.06 -13.95
C LEU A 92 -7.47 -18.70 -13.04
N ALA A 93 -7.74 -18.37 -11.78
CA ALA A 93 -6.74 -17.74 -10.91
C ALA A 93 -6.73 -18.22 -9.46
N GLY A 94 -7.48 -19.30 -9.14
CA GLY A 94 -7.59 -19.82 -7.78
C GLY A 94 -8.70 -19.17 -6.97
N ALA A 95 -8.88 -19.64 -5.73
CA ALA A 95 -9.86 -19.10 -4.79
C ALA A 95 -9.64 -17.62 -4.55
N GLY A 96 -10.69 -16.87 -4.18
CA GLY A 96 -10.61 -15.43 -3.97
C GLY A 96 -10.60 -14.60 -5.26
N ASN A 97 -10.90 -15.23 -6.41
CA ASN A 97 -11.05 -14.57 -7.70
C ASN A 97 -12.45 -14.82 -8.28
N TRP A 98 -12.96 -13.86 -9.02
CA TRP A 98 -14.27 -13.92 -9.69
C TRP A 98 -14.22 -13.24 -11.04
N ILE A 99 -15.27 -13.47 -11.83
CA ILE A 99 -15.47 -12.81 -13.12
C ILE A 99 -16.74 -11.99 -13.04
N TYR A 100 -16.64 -10.69 -13.32
CA TYR A 100 -17.81 -9.88 -13.66
C TYR A 100 -18.36 -10.27 -15.02
N ARG A 101 -19.66 -10.45 -15.14
CA ARG A 101 -20.26 -11.00 -16.34
C ARG A 101 -21.46 -10.18 -16.79
N GLY A 102 -21.56 -9.90 -18.09
CA GLY A 102 -22.71 -9.21 -18.66
C GLY A 102 -23.00 -7.87 -17.95
N ASP A 103 -24.20 -7.74 -17.37
CA ASP A 103 -24.60 -6.52 -16.67
C ASP A 103 -23.79 -6.27 -15.38
N GLY A 104 -23.21 -7.31 -14.76
CA GLY A 104 -22.28 -7.14 -13.65
C GLY A 104 -21.01 -6.39 -14.08
N ALA A 105 -20.42 -6.73 -15.22
CA ALA A 105 -19.28 -5.99 -15.76
C ALA A 105 -19.63 -4.55 -16.15
N ARG A 106 -20.84 -4.35 -16.70
CA ARG A 106 -21.33 -3.00 -17.04
C ARG A 106 -21.57 -2.15 -15.78
N LEU A 107 -22.10 -2.75 -14.71
CA LEU A 107 -22.33 -2.06 -13.44
C LEU A 107 -21.02 -1.67 -12.78
N GLU A 108 -20.02 -2.57 -12.76
CA GLU A 108 -18.67 -2.26 -12.27
C GLU A 108 -18.07 -1.05 -13.01
N TRP A 109 -18.10 -1.07 -14.34
CA TRP A 109 -17.62 0.06 -15.14
C TRP A 109 -18.44 1.34 -14.96
N ALA A 110 -19.75 1.24 -14.79
CA ALA A 110 -20.58 2.40 -14.51
C ALA A 110 -20.19 3.08 -13.19
N LEU A 111 -19.94 2.28 -12.13
CA LEU A 111 -19.48 2.78 -10.84
C LEU A 111 -18.08 3.41 -10.92
N LEU A 112 -17.13 2.74 -11.58
CA LEU A 112 -15.79 3.29 -11.78
C LEU A 112 -15.84 4.61 -12.55
N ASN A 113 -16.63 4.68 -13.60
CA ASN A 113 -16.79 5.90 -14.39
C ASN A 113 -17.47 7.03 -13.57
N TYR A 114 -18.42 6.68 -12.72
CA TYR A 114 -19.03 7.66 -11.80
C TYR A 114 -17.97 8.27 -10.87
N PHE A 115 -17.11 7.48 -10.26
CA PHE A 115 -16.02 7.98 -9.43
C PHE A 115 -15.03 8.84 -10.22
N ILE A 116 -14.64 8.40 -11.41
CA ILE A 116 -13.75 9.17 -12.29
C ILE A 116 -14.34 10.55 -12.60
N GLN A 117 -15.61 10.61 -13.02
CA GLN A 117 -16.26 11.87 -13.36
C GLN A 117 -16.41 12.79 -12.13
N THR A 118 -16.71 12.22 -10.97
CA THR A 118 -16.81 12.97 -9.71
C THR A 118 -15.47 13.64 -9.38
N HIS A 119 -14.36 12.90 -9.42
CA HIS A 119 -13.05 13.47 -9.08
C HIS A 119 -12.55 14.48 -10.10
N LEU A 120 -12.85 14.27 -11.40
CA LEU A 120 -12.58 15.29 -12.42
C LEU A 120 -13.35 16.59 -12.14
N ALA A 121 -14.63 16.48 -11.75
CA ALA A 121 -15.45 17.65 -11.39
C ALA A 121 -14.94 18.37 -10.13
N ASP A 122 -14.34 17.63 -9.19
CA ASP A 122 -13.72 18.17 -7.96
C ASP A 122 -12.31 18.76 -8.21
N GLY A 123 -11.86 18.79 -9.46
CA GLY A 123 -10.59 19.39 -9.88
C GLY A 123 -9.35 18.53 -9.64
N TYR A 124 -9.53 17.21 -9.47
CA TYR A 124 -8.41 16.28 -9.43
C TYR A 124 -7.90 15.97 -10.84
N GLN A 125 -6.59 15.84 -10.98
CA GLN A 125 -5.96 15.38 -12.21
C GLN A 125 -5.91 13.84 -12.25
N MET A 126 -6.42 13.24 -13.33
CA MET A 126 -6.36 11.79 -13.53
C MET A 126 -4.96 11.36 -13.94
N ILE A 127 -4.42 10.35 -13.26
CA ILE A 127 -3.13 9.71 -13.54
C ILE A 127 -3.37 8.24 -13.87
N LEU A 128 -2.67 7.71 -14.87
CA LEU A 128 -2.63 6.29 -15.19
C LEU A 128 -1.20 5.77 -14.97
N PRO A 129 -0.86 5.32 -13.76
CA PRO A 129 0.48 4.90 -13.43
C PRO A 129 0.79 3.48 -13.93
N PRO A 130 2.07 3.07 -14.01
CA PRO A 130 2.44 1.67 -14.17
C PRO A 130 1.91 0.83 -13.00
N HIS A 131 1.58 -0.43 -13.26
CA HIS A 131 1.12 -1.36 -12.23
C HIS A 131 2.26 -2.22 -11.65
N MET A 132 3.39 -2.32 -12.35
CA MET A 132 4.61 -2.95 -11.86
C MET A 132 5.53 -1.87 -11.31
N LEU A 133 5.74 -1.89 -10.01
CA LEU A 133 6.50 -0.88 -9.29
C LEU A 133 7.82 -1.47 -8.76
N ASN A 134 8.83 -0.64 -8.62
CA ASN A 134 10.09 -1.01 -7.97
C ASN A 134 9.94 -0.95 -6.43
N TYR A 135 10.91 -1.53 -5.72
CA TYR A 135 10.92 -1.61 -4.25
C TYR A 135 10.76 -0.24 -3.58
N GLU A 136 11.45 0.77 -4.10
CA GLU A 136 11.45 2.14 -3.54
C GLU A 136 10.05 2.74 -3.48
N CYS A 137 9.17 2.38 -4.42
CA CYS A 137 7.78 2.82 -4.39
C CYS A 137 7.04 2.29 -3.15
N GLY A 138 7.24 1.04 -2.80
CA GLY A 138 6.65 0.43 -1.61
C GLY A 138 7.26 0.97 -0.32
N PHE A 139 8.55 1.20 -0.31
CA PHE A 139 9.28 1.75 0.83
C PHE A 139 8.85 3.20 1.12
N THR A 140 8.88 4.07 0.12
CA THR A 140 8.48 5.48 0.25
C THR A 140 7.01 5.64 0.64
N ALA A 141 6.14 4.73 0.18
CA ALA A 141 4.74 4.70 0.58
C ALA A 141 4.53 4.17 2.02
N GLY A 142 5.57 3.81 2.75
CA GLY A 142 5.49 3.27 4.12
C GLY A 142 4.90 1.85 4.18
N GLN A 143 4.82 1.15 3.05
CA GLN A 143 4.29 -0.21 3.00
C GLN A 143 5.37 -1.26 3.26
N PHE A 144 6.61 -1.00 2.85
CA PHE A 144 7.74 -1.89 3.07
C PHE A 144 8.61 -1.40 4.24
N PRO A 145 9.23 -2.33 4.97
CA PRO A 145 9.21 -3.81 4.81
C PRO A 145 7.97 -4.52 5.33
N LYS A 146 7.10 -3.86 6.10
CA LYS A 146 6.01 -4.47 6.89
C LYS A 146 5.04 -5.32 6.06
N PHE A 147 4.62 -4.86 4.88
CA PHE A 147 3.62 -5.51 4.03
C PHE A 147 4.21 -6.22 2.81
N ILE A 148 5.50 -6.53 2.83
CA ILE A 148 6.17 -7.24 1.71
C ILE A 148 5.53 -8.61 1.42
N GLY A 149 5.03 -9.29 2.45
CA GLY A 149 4.32 -10.57 2.32
C GLY A 149 2.92 -10.46 1.71
N ASP A 150 2.37 -9.26 1.59
CA ASP A 150 1.01 -9.02 1.08
C ASP A 150 0.98 -8.61 -0.40
N VAL A 151 2.14 -8.43 -1.04
CA VAL A 151 2.24 -8.06 -2.45
C VAL A 151 2.68 -9.22 -3.34
N TYR A 152 2.23 -9.23 -4.60
CA TYR A 152 2.73 -10.14 -5.63
C TYR A 152 4.06 -9.62 -6.16
N THR A 153 5.14 -10.33 -5.87
CA THR A 153 6.49 -10.00 -6.34
C THR A 153 6.78 -10.61 -7.71
N LEU A 154 7.57 -9.92 -8.53
CA LEU A 154 7.87 -10.27 -9.93
C LEU A 154 9.35 -10.14 -10.22
N GLY A 155 9.86 -11.05 -11.04
CA GLY A 155 11.24 -11.08 -11.49
C GLY A 155 12.18 -11.76 -10.50
N GLU A 156 13.33 -12.17 -11.00
CA GLU A 156 14.41 -12.73 -10.20
C GLU A 156 15.23 -11.59 -9.61
N LYS A 157 15.81 -11.84 -8.44
CA LYS A 157 16.77 -10.96 -7.79
C LYS A 157 18.00 -10.77 -8.71
N GLU A 158 18.39 -9.52 -8.96
CA GLU A 158 19.72 -9.23 -9.48
C GLU A 158 20.76 -9.37 -8.35
N GLU A 159 22.00 -9.78 -8.66
CA GLU A 159 23.04 -10.00 -7.63
C GLU A 159 23.31 -8.76 -6.74
N THR A 160 22.96 -7.58 -7.25
CA THR A 160 23.12 -6.28 -6.58
C THR A 160 21.90 -5.85 -5.76
N ASP A 161 20.78 -6.55 -5.88
CA ASP A 161 19.55 -6.17 -5.17
C ASP A 161 19.56 -6.72 -3.74
N GLU A 162 19.37 -5.86 -2.76
CA GLU A 162 19.19 -6.22 -1.34
C GLU A 162 17.84 -6.96 -1.11
N HIS A 163 16.90 -6.82 -2.04
CA HIS A 163 15.56 -7.40 -1.98
C HIS A 163 15.45 -8.63 -2.89
N ASN A 164 14.55 -9.55 -2.53
CA ASN A 164 14.42 -10.83 -3.24
C ASN A 164 13.57 -10.75 -4.53
N PHE A 165 13.28 -9.56 -5.05
CA PHE A 165 12.46 -9.34 -6.25
C PHE A 165 12.83 -8.02 -6.93
N LYS A 166 12.57 -7.93 -8.22
CA LYS A 166 12.81 -6.72 -9.03
C LYS A 166 11.64 -5.75 -9.01
N HIS A 167 10.43 -6.27 -9.12
CA HIS A 167 9.20 -5.49 -9.14
C HIS A 167 8.13 -6.16 -8.29
N PHE A 168 7.08 -5.41 -7.99
CA PHE A 168 5.85 -5.95 -7.41
C PHE A 168 4.62 -5.35 -8.09
N LEU A 169 3.49 -6.06 -8.03
CA LEU A 169 2.21 -5.53 -8.48
C LEU A 169 1.63 -4.60 -7.42
N LEU A 170 1.21 -3.40 -7.82
CA LEU A 170 0.70 -2.39 -6.91
C LEU A 170 -0.54 -2.89 -6.12
N PRO A 171 -0.56 -2.76 -4.80
CA PRO A 171 -1.71 -3.12 -3.97
C PRO A 171 -2.75 -2.00 -3.87
N THR A 172 -2.36 -0.78 -4.27
CA THR A 172 -3.15 0.45 -4.29
C THR A 172 -2.45 1.49 -5.14
N ALA A 173 -3.20 2.34 -5.84
CA ALA A 173 -2.62 3.41 -6.65
C ALA A 173 -1.83 4.44 -5.82
N GLU A 174 -2.15 4.62 -4.55
CA GLU A 174 -1.38 5.44 -3.61
C GLU A 174 0.12 5.16 -3.68
N THR A 175 0.51 3.87 -3.74
CA THR A 175 1.91 3.45 -3.84
C THR A 175 2.64 4.05 -5.04
N ALA A 176 1.93 4.28 -6.15
CA ALA A 176 2.49 4.95 -7.31
C ALA A 176 2.40 6.49 -7.19
N LEU A 177 1.23 6.99 -6.76
CA LEU A 177 0.95 8.43 -6.75
C LEU A 177 1.85 9.20 -5.78
N VAL A 178 2.10 8.68 -4.58
CA VAL A 178 3.00 9.30 -3.59
C VAL A 178 4.44 9.45 -4.11
N ASN A 179 4.82 8.61 -5.06
CA ASN A 179 6.15 8.62 -5.65
C ASN A 179 6.31 9.51 -6.89
N LEU A 180 5.24 10.16 -7.37
CA LEU A 180 5.32 11.01 -8.57
C LEU A 180 6.35 12.12 -8.42
N HIS A 181 6.44 12.69 -7.22
CA HIS A 181 7.36 13.79 -6.91
C HIS A 181 8.48 13.39 -5.96
N ARG A 182 8.77 12.08 -5.85
CA ARG A 182 9.91 11.62 -5.05
C ARG A 182 11.20 12.26 -5.57
N ASP A 183 12.03 12.76 -4.64
CA ASP A 183 13.31 13.42 -4.91
C ASP A 183 13.18 14.75 -5.70
N GLU A 184 11.98 15.34 -5.78
CA GLU A 184 11.73 16.65 -6.38
C GLU A 184 11.56 17.72 -5.32
N ILE A 185 12.03 18.93 -5.61
CA ILE A 185 11.74 20.14 -4.83
C ILE A 185 10.61 20.88 -5.55
N LEU A 186 9.43 20.89 -4.92
CA LEU A 186 8.24 21.49 -5.49
C LEU A 186 8.19 22.99 -5.20
N ASN A 187 7.62 23.75 -6.14
CA ASN A 187 7.40 25.17 -5.95
C ASN A 187 6.08 25.37 -5.17
N GLU A 188 6.12 26.17 -4.10
CA GLU A 188 4.97 26.45 -3.25
C GLU A 188 3.74 26.96 -4.01
N VAL A 189 3.95 27.75 -5.07
CA VAL A 189 2.86 28.30 -5.89
C VAL A 189 2.09 27.27 -6.71
N GLU A 190 2.63 26.05 -6.86
CA GLU A 190 2.01 24.95 -7.59
C GLU A 190 1.14 24.06 -6.69
N LEU A 191 1.22 24.25 -5.37
CA LEU A 191 0.49 23.47 -4.37
C LEU A 191 -0.92 24.02 -4.11
N PRO A 192 -1.89 23.17 -3.75
CA PRO A 192 -1.77 21.70 -3.64
C PRO A 192 -1.92 20.99 -4.99
N PHE A 193 -1.17 19.92 -5.20
CA PHE A 193 -1.49 18.93 -6.22
C PHE A 193 -2.61 18.02 -5.75
N LYS A 194 -3.54 17.70 -6.64
CA LYS A 194 -4.63 16.78 -6.39
C LYS A 194 -4.66 15.74 -7.51
N TYR A 195 -4.34 14.52 -7.17
CA TYR A 195 -4.30 13.42 -8.12
C TYR A 195 -5.33 12.35 -7.80
N PHE A 196 -5.77 11.64 -8.80
CA PHE A 196 -6.47 10.37 -8.60
C PHE A 196 -6.10 9.39 -9.71
N ALA A 197 -6.20 8.11 -9.41
CA ALA A 197 -5.95 7.06 -10.39
C ALA A 197 -7.00 5.96 -10.29
N TYR A 198 -7.41 5.45 -11.44
CA TYR A 198 -8.05 4.14 -11.54
C TYR A 198 -6.96 3.09 -11.79
N THR A 199 -6.92 2.07 -10.96
CA THR A 199 -6.05 0.89 -11.17
C THR A 199 -6.75 -0.39 -10.73
N PRO A 200 -6.49 -1.53 -11.40
CA PRO A 200 -6.59 -2.82 -10.74
C PRO A 200 -5.55 -2.84 -9.61
N CYS A 201 -5.92 -3.43 -8.47
CA CYS A 201 -5.07 -3.58 -7.31
C CYS A 201 -4.90 -5.06 -7.00
N TYR A 202 -3.72 -5.46 -6.52
CA TYR A 202 -3.34 -6.85 -6.34
C TYR A 202 -2.84 -7.09 -4.91
N ARG A 203 -3.45 -8.04 -4.18
CA ARG A 203 -3.08 -8.36 -2.80
C ARG A 203 -3.05 -9.87 -2.58
N MET A 204 -1.98 -10.35 -1.95
CA MET A 204 -1.84 -11.77 -1.58
C MET A 204 -2.84 -12.20 -0.51
N GLU A 205 -3.35 -11.25 0.30
CA GLU A 205 -4.27 -11.52 1.42
C GLU A 205 -3.75 -12.62 2.38
N ALA A 206 -2.41 -12.71 2.52
CA ALA A 206 -1.72 -13.78 3.23
C ALA A 206 -2.06 -13.85 4.74
N GLY A 207 -2.44 -12.72 5.32
CA GLY A 207 -2.80 -12.58 6.73
C GLY A 207 -4.30 -12.46 6.98
N SER A 208 -5.18 -12.92 6.07
CA SER A 208 -6.60 -12.67 6.21
C SER A 208 -7.18 -13.41 7.42
N TYR A 209 -7.50 -12.66 8.47
CA TYR A 209 -8.30 -13.09 9.63
C TYR A 209 -9.76 -13.45 9.25
N ARG A 210 -10.08 -13.54 7.96
CA ARG A 210 -11.43 -13.51 7.40
C ARG A 210 -11.66 -14.67 6.43
N ALA A 211 -11.15 -15.85 6.78
CA ALA A 211 -11.45 -17.09 6.05
C ALA A 211 -12.96 -17.37 5.92
N GLU A 212 -13.79 -16.68 6.70
CA GLU A 212 -15.24 -16.79 6.70
C GLU A 212 -15.93 -15.78 5.75
N GLU A 213 -15.21 -14.78 5.20
CA GLU A 213 -15.80 -13.84 4.25
C GLU A 213 -16.00 -14.50 2.89
N ARG A 214 -17.27 -14.69 2.52
CA ARG A 214 -17.68 -15.25 1.23
C ARG A 214 -17.83 -14.13 0.20
N GLY A 215 -17.51 -14.48 -1.06
CA GLY A 215 -17.84 -13.64 -2.21
C GLY A 215 -16.80 -12.58 -2.53
N MET A 216 -17.24 -11.38 -2.94
CA MET A 216 -16.40 -10.32 -3.51
C MET A 216 -16.00 -9.22 -2.52
N ILE A 217 -16.18 -9.45 -1.22
CA ILE A 217 -15.78 -8.47 -0.19
C ILE A 217 -14.25 -8.34 -0.13
N ARG A 218 -13.55 -9.46 -0.36
CA ARG A 218 -12.09 -9.50 -0.34
C ARG A 218 -11.60 -10.46 -1.44
N GLY A 219 -10.72 -9.99 -2.27
CA GLY A 219 -10.15 -10.79 -3.36
C GLY A 219 -8.72 -10.38 -3.70
N HIS A 220 -8.04 -11.25 -4.44
CA HIS A 220 -6.65 -11.07 -4.85
C HIS A 220 -6.47 -9.95 -5.89
N GLN A 221 -7.50 -9.68 -6.67
CA GLN A 221 -7.56 -8.58 -7.63
C GLN A 221 -8.89 -7.86 -7.51
N PHE A 222 -8.86 -6.53 -7.47
CA PHE A 222 -10.05 -5.68 -7.46
C PHE A 222 -9.74 -4.34 -8.11
N ASN A 223 -10.78 -3.64 -8.56
CA ASN A 223 -10.63 -2.30 -9.13
C ASN A 223 -10.78 -1.23 -8.05
N LYS A 224 -9.98 -0.16 -8.15
CA LYS A 224 -10.05 0.96 -7.23
C LYS A 224 -9.82 2.30 -7.92
N VAL A 225 -10.57 3.30 -7.50
CA VAL A 225 -10.29 4.70 -7.80
C VAL A 225 -9.77 5.33 -6.51
N GLU A 226 -8.53 5.76 -6.53
CA GLU A 226 -7.79 6.30 -5.38
C GLU A 226 -7.56 7.78 -5.55
N MET A 227 -7.88 8.58 -4.53
CA MET A 227 -7.52 10.00 -4.44
C MET A 227 -6.22 10.17 -3.67
N PHE A 228 -5.43 11.17 -4.08
CA PHE A 228 -4.17 11.52 -3.45
C PHE A 228 -3.95 13.05 -3.48
#